data_6e6748fa825cad632852d3ee35bce9d3
#
_entry.id   6e6748fa825cad632852d3ee35bce9d3
#
_cell.length_a   1.000
_cell.length_b   1.000
_cell.length_c   1.000
_cell.angle_alpha   90.00
_cell.angle_beta   90.00
_cell.angle_gamma   90.00
#
_symmetry.space_group_name_H-M   'P 1'
#
loop_
_entity.id
_entity.type
_entity.pdbx_description
1 polymer ?
#
loop_
_entity_poly.entity_id
_entity_poly.type
_entity_poly.pdbx_seq_one_letter_code
_entity_poly.pdbx_strand_id
1 'polypeptide(L)'
;APDAAHPAFWAEGTQEEAAALADRAVAALRDVYGVPHPAFLAPDQLAEILTPAPARELPHEPAPEFAAAELSCTLPASREQLLGLIGAHLAGLLGHLPVQDADGDFGVRVGSTMVFVRATTDAAEVLVFAPLVHDVEGRSRAMEVLSDLNTDARFVRFLLLRDRVFVSMSVLARPFVPAHLTQALRIVSVTSDSIDDDLAVKLRGRTTFPTEGPGGAPGGGAR
;
A
#
# COMPACT_ATOMS: atom_id res chain seq x y z
N ALA A 1 -10.82 -36.81 30.84
CA ALA A 1 -12.19 -36.88 30.31
C ALA A 1 -13.01 -35.75 30.85
N PRO A 2 -13.93 -35.14 30.06
CA PRO A 2 -14.80 -34.08 30.57
C PRO A 2 -15.63 -34.56 31.75
N ASP A 3 -15.79 -33.75 32.77
CA ASP A 3 -16.64 -34.00 33.93
C ASP A 3 -17.58 -32.80 34.18
N ALA A 4 -18.40 -32.87 35.21
CA ALA A 4 -19.39 -31.84 35.54
C ALA A 4 -18.76 -30.47 35.93
N ALA A 5 -17.54 -30.49 36.44
CA ALA A 5 -16.78 -29.28 36.77
C ALA A 5 -15.99 -28.73 35.59
N HIS A 6 -15.57 -29.64 34.68
CA HIS A 6 -14.74 -29.34 33.51
C HIS A 6 -15.35 -29.95 32.24
N PRO A 7 -16.33 -29.29 31.63
CA PRO A 7 -17.06 -29.81 30.48
C PRO A 7 -16.18 -29.99 29.23
N ALA A 8 -14.99 -29.43 29.22
CA ALA A 8 -13.98 -29.57 28.18
C ALA A 8 -12.75 -30.34 28.69
N PHE A 9 -11.90 -30.78 27.79
CA PHE A 9 -10.61 -31.37 28.14
C PHE A 9 -9.70 -30.28 28.72
N TRP A 10 -9.08 -30.55 29.86
CA TRP A 10 -8.18 -29.63 30.53
C TRP A 10 -6.92 -30.34 31.02
N ALA A 11 -5.86 -29.58 31.22
CA ALA A 11 -4.60 -30.04 31.79
C ALA A 11 -4.00 -28.95 32.68
N GLU A 12 -3.47 -29.37 33.82
CA GLU A 12 -2.75 -28.53 34.75
C GLU A 12 -1.28 -28.94 34.82
N GLY A 13 -0.43 -28.00 35.14
CA GLY A 13 0.98 -28.23 35.38
C GLY A 13 1.64 -27.08 36.13
N THR A 14 2.83 -27.31 36.63
CA THR A 14 3.65 -26.29 37.27
C THR A 14 4.25 -25.35 36.22
N GLN A 15 4.83 -24.24 36.66
CA GLN A 15 5.52 -23.32 35.77
C GLN A 15 6.72 -23.99 35.04
N GLU A 16 7.36 -24.97 35.68
CA GLU A 16 8.45 -25.75 35.08
C GLU A 16 7.97 -26.65 33.95
N GLU A 17 6.70 -27.04 33.97
CA GLU A 17 6.05 -27.87 32.95
C GLU A 17 5.37 -27.08 31.83
N ALA A 18 5.46 -25.74 31.87
CA ALA A 18 4.76 -24.85 30.92
C ALA A 18 5.12 -25.17 29.45
N ALA A 19 6.37 -25.46 29.17
CA ALA A 19 6.81 -25.85 27.81
C ALA A 19 6.16 -27.15 27.35
N ALA A 20 6.12 -28.16 28.22
CA ALA A 20 5.49 -29.44 27.89
C ALA A 20 3.97 -29.34 27.74
N LEU A 21 3.31 -28.43 28.47
CA LEU A 21 1.89 -28.12 28.31
C LEU A 21 1.62 -27.41 26.98
N ALA A 22 2.48 -26.46 26.61
CA ALA A 22 2.39 -25.77 25.32
C ALA A 22 2.56 -26.74 24.14
N ASP A 23 3.54 -27.65 24.20
CA ASP A 23 3.77 -28.69 23.17
C ASP A 23 2.55 -29.60 23.03
N ARG A 24 1.93 -30.01 24.14
CA ARG A 24 0.70 -30.83 24.12
C ARG A 24 -0.47 -30.08 23.48
N ALA A 25 -0.62 -28.79 23.80
CA ALA A 25 -1.67 -27.95 23.23
C ALA A 25 -1.47 -27.82 21.70
N VAL A 26 -0.26 -27.53 21.26
CA VAL A 26 0.09 -27.42 19.84
C VAL A 26 -0.14 -28.77 19.13
N ALA A 27 0.28 -29.88 19.73
CA ALA A 27 0.04 -31.22 19.16
C ALA A 27 -1.45 -31.52 19.03
N ALA A 28 -2.26 -31.20 20.06
CA ALA A 28 -3.70 -31.40 20.02
C ALA A 28 -4.36 -30.57 18.91
N LEU A 29 -3.97 -29.31 18.78
CA LEU A 29 -4.49 -28.42 17.74
C LEU A 29 -4.15 -28.94 16.35
N ARG A 30 -2.93 -29.42 16.14
CA ARG A 30 -2.48 -29.96 14.86
C ARG A 30 -3.12 -31.32 14.55
N ASP A 31 -3.06 -32.26 15.49
CA ASP A 31 -3.36 -33.65 15.22
C ASP A 31 -4.87 -33.97 15.36
N VAL A 32 -5.61 -33.21 16.19
CA VAL A 32 -7.05 -33.40 16.41
C VAL A 32 -7.88 -32.40 15.62
N TYR A 33 -7.48 -31.14 15.60
CA TYR A 33 -8.24 -30.06 14.93
C TYR A 33 -7.72 -29.72 13.54
N GLY A 34 -6.62 -30.33 13.09
CA GLY A 34 -6.06 -30.12 11.75
C GLY A 34 -5.48 -28.73 11.54
N VAL A 35 -5.12 -28.03 12.62
CA VAL A 35 -4.51 -26.67 12.54
C VAL A 35 -3.02 -26.79 12.27
N PRO A 36 -2.54 -26.52 11.05
CA PRO A 36 -1.15 -26.80 10.67
C PRO A 36 -0.14 -25.85 11.33
N HIS A 37 -0.57 -24.67 11.79
CA HIS A 37 0.31 -23.67 12.39
C HIS A 37 -0.47 -22.73 13.31
N PRO A 38 0.10 -22.25 14.44
CA PRO A 38 -0.56 -21.33 15.36
C PRO A 38 -1.09 -20.03 14.73
N ALA A 39 -0.52 -19.59 13.62
CA ALA A 39 -1.01 -18.44 12.86
C ALA A 39 -2.43 -18.62 12.28
N PHE A 40 -2.94 -19.87 12.25
CA PHE A 40 -4.33 -20.15 11.86
C PHE A 40 -5.29 -20.18 13.05
N LEU A 41 -4.77 -19.99 14.26
CA LEU A 41 -5.59 -19.74 15.45
C LEU A 41 -5.89 -18.26 15.49
N ALA A 42 -6.97 -17.86 14.84
CA ALA A 42 -7.44 -16.50 14.94
C ALA A 42 -8.00 -16.27 16.36
N PRO A 43 -7.47 -15.33 17.16
CA PRO A 43 -8.20 -14.84 18.32
C PRO A 43 -9.56 -14.28 17.85
N ASP A 44 -10.58 -14.28 18.73
CA ASP A 44 -11.94 -13.81 18.38
C ASP A 44 -11.96 -12.42 17.72
N GLN A 45 -10.99 -11.56 18.05
CA GLN A 45 -10.79 -10.26 17.41
C GLN A 45 -10.37 -10.35 15.94
N LEU A 46 -9.73 -11.44 15.52
CA LEU A 46 -9.43 -11.67 14.10
C LEU A 46 -10.63 -12.25 13.33
N ALA A 47 -11.58 -12.87 14.00
CA ALA A 47 -12.82 -13.30 13.37
C ALA A 47 -13.63 -12.10 12.87
N GLU A 48 -13.64 -10.97 13.59
CA GLU A 48 -14.25 -9.72 13.12
C GLU A 48 -13.50 -9.11 11.92
N ILE A 49 -12.18 -9.20 11.91
CA ILE A 49 -11.34 -8.69 10.80
C ILE A 49 -11.45 -9.60 9.58
N LEU A 50 -11.55 -10.90 9.78
CA LEU A 50 -11.65 -11.89 8.70
C LEU A 50 -13.09 -12.14 8.23
N THR A 51 -14.10 -11.77 9.04
CA THR A 51 -15.49 -11.78 8.58
C THR A 51 -15.62 -10.61 7.60
N PRO A 52 -15.91 -10.85 6.31
CA PRO A 52 -16.13 -9.74 5.40
C PRO A 52 -17.25 -8.88 5.98
N ALA A 53 -16.95 -7.63 6.33
CA ALA A 53 -17.99 -6.67 6.64
C ALA A 53 -19.02 -6.75 5.50
N PRO A 54 -20.34 -6.75 5.79
CA PRO A 54 -21.33 -6.76 4.74
C PRO A 54 -20.94 -5.67 3.77
N ALA A 55 -20.74 -6.07 2.50
CA ALA A 55 -20.24 -5.18 1.48
C ALA A 55 -21.06 -3.90 1.54
N ARG A 56 -20.49 -2.83 2.09
CA ARG A 56 -21.09 -1.51 1.97
C ARG A 56 -21.21 -1.33 0.47
N GLU A 57 -22.42 -1.29 -0.04
CA GLU A 57 -22.66 -0.94 -1.43
C GLU A 57 -22.07 0.46 -1.61
N LEU A 58 -20.79 0.47 -1.98
CA LEU A 58 -20.16 1.69 -2.46
C LEU A 58 -20.95 2.08 -3.71
N PRO A 59 -21.27 3.38 -3.89
CA PRO A 59 -21.87 3.85 -5.12
C PRO A 59 -21.07 3.23 -6.26
N HIS A 60 -21.76 2.51 -7.14
CA HIS A 60 -21.11 1.87 -8.28
C HIS A 60 -20.60 2.99 -9.20
N GLU A 61 -19.35 3.37 -9.01
CA GLU A 61 -18.68 4.20 -10.00
C GLU A 61 -18.66 3.42 -11.31
N PRO A 62 -19.11 4.01 -12.41
CA PRO A 62 -19.04 3.35 -13.70
C PRO A 62 -17.59 2.92 -13.95
N ALA A 63 -17.43 1.69 -14.46
CA ALA A 63 -16.10 1.18 -14.78
C ALA A 63 -15.38 2.16 -15.71
N PRO A 64 -14.12 2.50 -15.47
CA PRO A 64 -13.38 3.38 -16.34
C PRO A 64 -13.34 2.79 -17.75
N GLU A 65 -13.64 3.61 -18.74
CA GLU A 65 -13.51 3.22 -20.15
C GLU A 65 -12.03 3.37 -20.57
N PHE A 66 -11.49 2.32 -21.19
CA PHE A 66 -10.12 2.31 -21.72
C PHE A 66 -10.16 2.16 -23.23
N ALA A 67 -9.26 2.87 -23.91
CA ALA A 67 -9.05 2.66 -25.34
C ALA A 67 -8.50 1.24 -25.61
N ALA A 68 -8.79 0.67 -26.77
CA ALA A 68 -8.31 -0.67 -27.13
C ALA A 68 -6.78 -0.82 -27.04
N ALA A 69 -6.03 0.24 -27.31
CA ALA A 69 -4.57 0.27 -27.17
C ALA A 69 -4.12 0.13 -25.71
N GLU A 70 -4.88 0.67 -24.75
CA GLU A 70 -4.58 0.54 -23.31
C GLU A 70 -4.87 -0.86 -22.78
N LEU A 71 -5.79 -1.59 -23.40
CA LEU A 71 -6.13 -2.97 -23.06
C LEU A 71 -5.20 -4.00 -23.72
N SER A 72 -4.30 -3.57 -24.60
CA SER A 72 -3.29 -4.44 -25.20
C SER A 72 -2.31 -4.94 -24.14
N CYS A 73 -1.71 -6.10 -24.35
CA CYS A 73 -0.69 -6.64 -23.46
C CYS A 73 0.59 -6.92 -24.22
N THR A 74 1.74 -6.66 -23.57
CA THR A 74 3.06 -6.90 -24.13
C THR A 74 3.94 -7.60 -23.09
N LEU A 75 4.69 -8.63 -23.53
CA LEU A 75 5.70 -9.27 -22.70
C LEU A 75 7.06 -8.60 -22.91
N PRO A 76 7.52 -7.73 -22.01
CA PRO A 76 8.81 -7.09 -22.17
C PRO A 76 9.94 -8.11 -22.01
N ALA A 77 10.88 -8.11 -22.93
CA ALA A 77 12.05 -8.98 -22.89
C ALA A 77 13.17 -8.41 -22.01
N SER A 78 13.18 -7.10 -21.77
CA SER A 78 14.18 -6.41 -20.93
C SER A 78 13.60 -5.21 -20.22
N ARG A 79 14.37 -4.67 -19.25
CA ARG A 79 14.03 -3.43 -18.55
C ARG A 79 13.95 -2.24 -19.52
N GLU A 80 14.83 -2.16 -20.49
CA GLU A 80 14.85 -1.08 -21.49
C GLU A 80 13.57 -1.10 -22.33
N GLN A 81 13.12 -2.28 -22.73
CA GLN A 81 11.86 -2.41 -23.45
C GLN A 81 10.67 -2.01 -22.57
N LEU A 82 10.66 -2.43 -21.30
CA LEU A 82 9.63 -2.03 -20.35
C LEU A 82 9.62 -0.50 -20.16
N LEU A 83 10.78 0.14 -19.98
CA LEU A 83 10.89 1.59 -19.90
C LEU A 83 10.36 2.28 -21.15
N GLY A 84 10.65 1.74 -22.33
CA GLY A 84 10.10 2.25 -23.59
C GLY A 84 8.56 2.17 -23.65
N LEU A 85 7.97 1.06 -23.18
CA LEU A 85 6.52 0.88 -23.12
C LEU A 85 5.86 1.86 -22.12
N ILE A 86 6.45 2.01 -20.93
CA ILE A 86 6.01 2.97 -19.92
C ILE A 86 6.07 4.39 -20.47
N GLY A 87 7.22 4.79 -21.02
CA GLY A 87 7.43 6.14 -21.55
C GLY A 87 6.46 6.48 -22.68
N ALA A 88 6.24 5.55 -23.62
CA ALA A 88 5.27 5.73 -24.71
C ALA A 88 3.83 5.90 -24.20
N HIS A 89 3.43 5.09 -23.20
CA HIS A 89 2.11 5.19 -22.60
C HIS A 89 1.93 6.51 -21.85
N LEU A 90 2.90 6.89 -21.01
CA LEU A 90 2.86 8.16 -20.28
C LEU A 90 2.86 9.36 -21.22
N ALA A 91 3.62 9.32 -22.33
CA ALA A 91 3.61 10.38 -23.34
C ALA A 91 2.23 10.53 -23.99
N GLY A 92 1.53 9.42 -24.22
CA GLY A 92 0.15 9.42 -24.71
C GLY A 92 -0.83 10.04 -23.72
N LEU A 93 -0.69 9.74 -22.44
CA LEU A 93 -1.54 10.30 -21.37
C LEU A 93 -1.30 11.80 -21.13
N LEU A 94 -0.03 12.23 -21.16
CA LEU A 94 0.37 13.59 -20.81
C LEU A 94 0.37 14.54 -22.01
N GLY A 95 0.40 14.01 -23.24
CA GLY A 95 0.58 14.80 -24.45
C GLY A 95 2.03 15.28 -24.68
N HIS A 96 2.98 14.87 -23.84
CA HIS A 96 4.41 15.16 -23.96
C HIS A 96 5.23 14.03 -23.34
N LEU A 97 6.52 13.97 -23.67
CA LEU A 97 7.42 13.01 -23.04
C LEU A 97 7.56 13.30 -21.54
N PRO A 98 7.40 12.29 -20.68
CA PRO A 98 7.60 12.45 -19.23
C PRO A 98 9.08 12.75 -18.93
N VAL A 99 9.31 13.48 -17.85
CA VAL A 99 10.69 13.70 -17.35
C VAL A 99 11.18 12.40 -16.72
N GLN A 100 12.39 12.02 -17.08
CA GLN A 100 13.05 10.84 -16.51
C GLN A 100 14.28 11.30 -15.71
N ASP A 101 14.44 10.78 -14.51
CA ASP A 101 15.61 11.09 -13.69
C ASP A 101 16.82 10.18 -14.04
N ALA A 102 17.94 10.38 -13.30
CA ALA A 102 19.18 9.64 -13.53
C ALA A 102 19.05 8.13 -13.22
N ASP A 103 18.10 7.73 -12.38
CA ASP A 103 17.83 6.34 -12.01
C ASP A 103 16.89 5.65 -13.01
N GLY A 104 16.34 6.43 -13.93
CA GLY A 104 15.41 5.98 -14.95
C GLY A 104 13.95 6.00 -14.52
N ASP A 105 13.63 6.71 -13.43
CA ASP A 105 12.26 6.88 -12.98
C ASP A 105 11.56 8.00 -13.73
N PHE A 106 10.31 7.78 -14.09
CA PHE A 106 9.49 8.82 -14.71
C PHE A 106 8.77 9.63 -13.65
N GLY A 107 8.97 10.95 -13.65
CA GLY A 107 8.21 11.88 -12.83
C GLY A 107 6.96 12.36 -13.56
N VAL A 108 5.79 12.17 -12.96
CA VAL A 108 4.49 12.58 -13.49
C VAL A 108 3.79 13.46 -12.48
N ARG A 109 3.43 14.68 -12.86
CA ARG A 109 2.62 15.54 -12.01
C ARG A 109 1.14 15.23 -12.25
N VAL A 110 0.44 14.85 -11.18
CA VAL A 110 -1.00 14.60 -11.21
C VAL A 110 -1.64 15.43 -10.08
N GLY A 111 -2.40 16.46 -10.45
CA GLY A 111 -2.92 17.42 -9.48
C GLY A 111 -1.82 18.16 -8.72
N SER A 112 -1.88 18.15 -7.40
CA SER A 112 -0.88 18.71 -6.48
C SER A 112 0.29 17.76 -6.22
N THR A 113 0.20 16.48 -6.62
CA THR A 113 1.15 15.43 -6.24
C THR A 113 2.13 15.11 -7.38
N MET A 114 3.39 14.83 -7.03
CA MET A 114 4.36 14.25 -7.94
C MET A 114 4.40 12.73 -7.73
N VAL A 115 4.01 12.01 -8.77
CA VAL A 115 4.03 10.54 -8.78
C VAL A 115 5.22 10.06 -9.60
N PHE A 116 5.93 9.08 -9.08
CA PHE A 116 7.06 8.45 -9.75
C PHE A 116 6.69 7.06 -10.24
N VAL A 117 7.19 6.71 -11.42
CA VAL A 117 6.99 5.40 -12.05
C VAL A 117 8.36 4.77 -12.31
N ARG A 118 8.62 3.63 -11.70
CA ARG A 118 9.88 2.89 -11.76
C ARG A 118 9.67 1.50 -12.33
N ALA A 119 10.48 1.11 -13.30
CA ALA A 119 10.59 -0.28 -13.71
C ALA A 119 11.63 -1.01 -12.83
N THR A 120 11.29 -2.17 -12.28
CA THR A 120 12.25 -3.01 -11.55
C THR A 120 13.36 -3.50 -12.46
N THR A 121 14.52 -3.82 -11.89
CA THR A 121 15.71 -4.24 -12.65
C THR A 121 15.50 -5.53 -13.45
N ASP A 122 14.66 -6.42 -12.95
CA ASP A 122 14.27 -7.68 -13.58
C ASP A 122 13.08 -7.54 -14.56
N ALA A 123 12.55 -6.32 -14.72
CA ALA A 123 11.39 -6.01 -15.53
C ALA A 123 10.12 -6.81 -15.14
N ALA A 124 10.02 -7.27 -13.90
CA ALA A 124 8.87 -8.02 -13.42
C ALA A 124 7.71 -7.12 -12.97
N GLU A 125 8.03 -5.91 -12.47
CA GLU A 125 7.07 -4.99 -11.90
C GLU A 125 7.31 -3.55 -12.35
N VAL A 126 6.23 -2.77 -12.33
CA VAL A 126 6.25 -1.31 -12.35
C VAL A 126 5.82 -0.82 -10.98
N LEU A 127 6.70 -0.11 -10.30
CA LEU A 127 6.39 0.53 -9.03
C LEU A 127 5.91 1.96 -9.29
N VAL A 128 4.70 2.27 -8.83
CA VAL A 128 4.12 3.62 -8.83
C VAL A 128 4.13 4.11 -7.40
N PHE A 129 4.75 5.26 -7.13
CA PHE A 129 4.89 5.76 -5.77
C PHE A 129 4.91 7.29 -5.71
N ALA A 130 4.53 7.82 -4.56
CA ALA A 130 4.59 9.26 -4.29
C ALA A 130 5.09 9.52 -2.86
N PRO A 131 5.95 10.54 -2.66
CA PRO A 131 6.29 11.02 -1.34
C PRO A 131 5.10 11.82 -0.78
N LEU A 132 4.68 11.52 0.46
CA LEU A 132 3.57 12.20 1.13
C LEU A 132 4.10 13.21 2.15
N VAL A 133 4.89 12.72 3.11
CA VAL A 133 5.37 13.50 4.25
C VAL A 133 6.86 13.30 4.40
N HIS A 134 7.57 14.36 4.69
CA HIS A 134 8.99 14.34 5.04
C HIS A 134 9.24 15.01 6.40
N ASP A 135 10.44 14.82 6.94
CA ASP A 135 10.84 15.30 8.27
C ASP A 135 9.93 14.73 9.39
N VAL A 136 9.56 13.47 9.28
CA VAL A 136 8.69 12.79 10.24
C VAL A 136 9.38 12.66 11.59
N GLU A 137 8.73 13.15 12.64
CA GLU A 137 9.18 12.99 14.01
C GLU A 137 8.52 11.76 14.68
N GLY A 138 9.33 11.01 15.45
CA GLY A 138 8.81 9.89 16.23
C GLY A 138 8.48 8.63 15.41
N ARG A 139 9.54 7.90 15.00
CA ARG A 139 9.44 6.70 14.16
C ARG A 139 8.43 5.66 14.66
N SER A 140 8.37 5.39 15.96
CA SER A 140 7.44 4.38 16.51
C SER A 140 5.98 4.78 16.29
N ARG A 141 5.64 6.06 16.57
CA ARG A 141 4.30 6.57 16.30
C ARG A 141 3.95 6.55 14.81
N ALA A 142 4.93 6.89 13.96
CA ALA A 142 4.70 6.82 12.52
C ALA A 142 4.38 5.39 12.07
N MET A 143 5.10 4.40 12.57
CA MET A 143 4.85 3.00 12.25
C MET A 143 3.46 2.53 12.69
N GLU A 144 2.98 2.94 13.87
CA GLU A 144 1.61 2.65 14.33
C GLU A 144 0.56 3.24 13.36
N VAL A 145 0.67 4.53 13.05
CA VAL A 145 -0.25 5.21 12.12
C VAL A 145 -0.25 4.54 10.75
N LEU A 146 0.93 4.19 10.22
CA LEU A 146 1.03 3.54 8.92
C LEU A 146 0.51 2.10 8.94
N SER A 147 0.62 1.40 10.07
CA SER A 147 0.02 0.08 10.24
C SER A 147 -1.50 0.14 10.13
N ASP A 148 -2.12 1.11 10.81
CA ASP A 148 -3.56 1.33 10.73
C ASP A 148 -4.01 1.67 9.30
N LEU A 149 -3.32 2.61 8.66
CA LEU A 149 -3.60 2.97 7.25
C LEU A 149 -3.46 1.78 6.31
N ASN A 150 -2.45 0.94 6.51
CA ASN A 150 -2.25 -0.25 5.69
C ASN A 150 -3.29 -1.34 5.92
N THR A 151 -3.97 -1.34 7.05
CA THR A 151 -5.08 -2.26 7.33
C THR A 151 -6.30 -1.92 6.47
N ASP A 152 -6.56 -0.63 6.27
CA ASP A 152 -7.69 -0.16 5.48
C ASP A 152 -7.38 -0.05 3.98
N ALA A 153 -6.10 0.07 3.62
CA ALA A 153 -5.66 0.25 2.24
C ALA A 153 -5.79 -1.03 1.41
N ARG A 154 -6.50 -0.97 0.27
CA ARG A 154 -6.73 -2.13 -0.60
C ARG A 154 -5.59 -2.40 -1.58
N PHE A 155 -5.14 -1.38 -2.30
CA PHE A 155 -4.21 -1.52 -3.42
C PHE A 155 -2.84 -0.91 -3.15
N VAL A 156 -2.79 0.10 -2.29
CA VAL A 156 -1.56 0.81 -1.96
C VAL A 156 -0.94 0.30 -0.66
N ARG A 157 0.32 0.66 -0.46
CA ARG A 157 1.04 0.47 0.80
C ARG A 157 1.72 1.77 1.20
N PHE A 158 1.62 2.10 2.49
CA PHE A 158 2.30 3.23 3.10
C PHE A 158 3.61 2.75 3.71
N LEU A 159 4.70 3.40 3.37
CA LEU A 159 6.05 3.01 3.75
C LEU A 159 6.76 4.15 4.44
N LEU A 160 7.45 3.86 5.55
CA LEU A 160 8.35 4.80 6.21
C LEU A 160 9.79 4.45 5.83
N LEU A 161 10.41 5.29 5.01
CA LEU A 161 11.81 5.18 4.62
C LEU A 161 12.58 6.36 5.23
N ARG A 162 13.44 6.05 6.22
CA ARG A 162 14.13 7.05 7.04
C ARG A 162 13.13 7.96 7.78
N ASP A 163 13.03 9.22 7.38
CA ASP A 163 12.16 10.27 7.88
C ASP A 163 11.05 10.68 6.90
N ARG A 164 10.78 9.83 5.89
CA ARG A 164 9.81 10.12 4.83
C ARG A 164 8.78 9.03 4.71
N VAL A 165 7.53 9.44 4.54
CA VAL A 165 6.42 8.54 4.23
C VAL A 165 6.15 8.59 2.73
N PHE A 166 6.01 7.41 2.16
CA PHE A 166 5.62 7.20 0.78
C PHE A 166 4.34 6.37 0.72
N VAL A 167 3.53 6.62 -0.30
CA VAL A 167 2.53 5.68 -0.77
C VAL A 167 3.05 4.99 -2.01
N SER A 168 2.79 3.70 -2.15
CA SER A 168 3.26 2.91 -3.30
C SER A 168 2.27 1.85 -3.71
N MET A 169 2.30 1.50 -4.99
CA MET A 169 1.55 0.41 -5.59
C MET A 169 2.44 -0.29 -6.62
N SER A 170 2.50 -1.64 -6.55
CA SER A 170 3.17 -2.46 -7.56
C SER A 170 2.18 -2.96 -8.59
N VAL A 171 2.57 -2.89 -9.85
CA VAL A 171 1.83 -3.42 -10.99
C VAL A 171 2.69 -4.47 -11.68
N LEU A 172 2.13 -5.65 -11.92
CA LEU A 172 2.83 -6.68 -12.69
C LEU A 172 3.12 -6.19 -14.11
N ALA A 173 4.37 -6.39 -14.56
CA ALA A 173 4.83 -5.95 -15.88
C ALA A 173 4.99 -7.11 -16.88
N ARG A 174 4.68 -8.33 -16.50
CA ARG A 174 4.69 -9.51 -17.37
C ARG A 174 3.38 -10.28 -17.29
N PRO A 175 2.41 -9.95 -18.16
CA PRO A 175 2.46 -8.96 -19.24
C PRO A 175 2.31 -7.52 -18.74
N PHE A 176 2.89 -6.56 -19.46
CA PHE A 176 2.63 -5.15 -19.27
C PHE A 176 1.31 -4.80 -19.95
N VAL A 177 0.40 -4.21 -19.20
CA VAL A 177 -0.92 -3.72 -19.66
C VAL A 177 -1.02 -2.24 -19.34
N PRO A 178 -1.04 -1.35 -20.33
CA PRO A 178 -1.09 0.10 -20.13
C PRO A 178 -2.22 0.57 -19.21
N ALA A 179 -3.42 -0.01 -19.33
CA ALA A 179 -4.57 0.30 -18.48
C ALA A 179 -4.29 0.08 -16.98
N HIS A 180 -3.48 -0.92 -16.63
CA HIS A 180 -3.11 -1.13 -15.23
C HIS A 180 -2.22 0.00 -14.69
N LEU A 181 -1.32 0.54 -15.53
CA LEU A 181 -0.51 1.70 -15.15
C LEU A 181 -1.36 2.95 -15.00
N THR A 182 -2.30 3.20 -15.93
CA THR A 182 -3.28 4.30 -15.81
C THR A 182 -4.05 4.24 -14.50
N GLN A 183 -4.56 3.05 -14.13
CA GLN A 183 -5.28 2.86 -12.87
C GLN A 183 -4.37 3.07 -11.65
N ALA A 184 -3.15 2.53 -11.68
CA ALA A 184 -2.21 2.69 -10.57
C ALA A 184 -1.84 4.16 -10.33
N LEU A 185 -1.60 4.93 -11.40
CA LEU A 185 -1.39 6.38 -11.32
C LEU A 185 -2.57 7.09 -10.67
N ARG A 186 -3.80 6.78 -11.12
CA ARG A 186 -5.03 7.36 -10.54
C ARG A 186 -5.16 7.02 -9.06
N ILE A 187 -5.02 5.74 -8.70
CA ILE A 187 -5.15 5.28 -7.30
C ILE A 187 -4.12 5.97 -6.41
N VAL A 188 -2.85 5.97 -6.81
CA VAL A 188 -1.78 6.60 -6.02
C VAL A 188 -2.02 8.09 -5.88
N SER A 189 -2.40 8.80 -6.95
CA SER A 189 -2.68 10.24 -6.91
C SER A 189 -3.85 10.58 -5.99
N VAL A 190 -5.01 9.92 -6.18
CA VAL A 190 -6.19 10.18 -5.34
C VAL A 190 -5.91 9.87 -3.88
N THR A 191 -5.17 8.79 -3.60
CA THR A 191 -4.79 8.45 -2.24
C THR A 191 -3.85 9.50 -1.65
N SER A 192 -2.88 9.98 -2.42
CA SER A 192 -1.96 11.03 -1.98
C SER A 192 -2.71 12.31 -1.61
N ASP A 193 -3.52 12.83 -2.54
CA ASP A 193 -4.27 14.08 -2.35
C ASP A 193 -5.28 14.01 -1.18
N SER A 194 -5.74 12.79 -0.83
CA SER A 194 -6.72 12.61 0.24
C SER A 194 -6.16 12.53 1.65
N ILE A 195 -4.84 12.33 1.81
CA ILE A 195 -4.26 11.95 3.11
C ILE A 195 -3.02 12.74 3.51
N ASP A 196 -2.33 13.41 2.58
CA ASP A 196 -1.03 14.04 2.83
C ASP A 196 -1.06 15.11 3.92
N ASP A 197 -2.04 16.01 3.91
CA ASP A 197 -2.17 17.09 4.91
C ASP A 197 -2.48 16.52 6.31
N ASP A 198 -3.44 15.62 6.42
CA ASP A 198 -3.81 14.99 7.69
C ASP A 198 -2.65 14.17 8.25
N LEU A 199 -1.93 13.48 7.38
CA LEU A 199 -0.79 12.66 7.76
C LEU A 199 0.40 13.52 8.21
N ALA A 200 0.65 14.64 7.55
CA ALA A 200 1.68 15.59 7.94
C ALA A 200 1.44 16.13 9.36
N VAL A 201 0.20 16.50 9.67
CA VAL A 201 -0.20 16.95 11.01
C VAL A 201 -0.01 15.84 12.05
N LYS A 202 -0.49 14.62 11.77
CA LYS A 202 -0.38 13.47 12.69
C LYS A 202 1.06 13.07 12.99
N LEU A 203 1.94 13.19 12.01
CA LEU A 203 3.34 12.78 12.09
C LEU A 203 4.31 13.93 12.39
N ARG A 204 3.80 15.14 12.61
CA ARG A 204 4.59 16.36 12.81
C ARG A 204 5.64 16.57 11.73
N GLY A 205 5.31 16.17 10.51
CA GLY A 205 6.12 16.33 9.33
C GLY A 205 5.63 17.45 8.45
N ARG A 206 6.16 17.51 7.23
CA ARG A 206 5.77 18.49 6.20
C ARG A 206 5.36 17.76 4.94
N THR A 207 4.33 18.26 4.25
CA THR A 207 3.96 17.78 2.92
C THR A 207 5.01 18.19 1.89
N THR A 208 5.13 17.41 0.83
CA THR A 208 6.10 17.69 -0.25
C THR A 208 5.69 18.94 -1.04
N PHE A 209 4.39 19.17 -1.20
CA PHE A 209 3.83 20.34 -1.85
C PHE A 209 2.75 20.91 -0.95
N PRO A 210 3.01 22.05 -0.25
CA PRO A 210 1.98 22.68 0.56
C PRO A 210 0.83 23.10 -0.35
N THR A 211 -0.39 22.76 0.05
CA THR A 211 -1.60 23.26 -0.60
C THR A 211 -1.59 24.78 -0.45
N GLU A 212 -1.53 25.53 -1.54
CA GLU A 212 -1.68 26.98 -1.50
C GLU A 212 -3.04 27.30 -0.91
N GLY A 213 -3.07 27.68 0.36
CA GLY A 213 -4.27 28.20 1.00
C GLY A 213 -4.76 29.46 0.27
N PRO A 214 -6.08 29.70 0.16
CA PRO A 214 -6.61 30.90 -0.45
C PRO A 214 -6.27 32.12 0.42
N GLY A 215 -5.12 32.77 0.17
CA GLY A 215 -4.79 34.00 0.87
C GLY A 215 -3.31 34.34 1.08
N GLY A 216 -2.49 34.27 0.04
CA GLY A 216 -1.16 34.82 0.04
C GLY A 216 -0.99 35.84 -1.10
N ALA A 217 -1.49 37.06 -0.95
CA ALA A 217 -1.18 38.14 -1.87
C ALA A 217 0.35 38.41 -1.83
N PRO A 218 1.02 38.63 -2.97
CA PRO A 218 2.42 38.98 -2.98
C PRO A 218 2.55 40.41 -2.38
N GLY A 219 3.10 40.45 -1.18
CA GLY A 219 3.51 41.70 -0.54
C GLY A 219 4.58 42.39 -1.39
N GLY A 220 4.18 43.38 -2.18
CA GLY A 220 5.08 44.30 -2.82
C GLY A 220 5.93 45.02 -1.77
N GLY A 221 7.24 44.83 -1.82
CA GLY A 221 8.26 45.54 -1.08
C GLY A 221 9.18 46.21 -2.06
N ALA A 222 8.79 47.44 -2.46
CA ALA A 222 9.71 48.38 -3.05
C ALA A 222 10.71 48.82 -1.99
N ARG A 223 11.98 48.71 -2.25
CA ARG A 223 13.03 49.78 -2.14
C ARG A 223 14.37 49.18 -2.58
#